data_5052bc2604befb15bc8508d9e8eea46a
#
_entry.id   5052bc2604befb15bc8508d9e8eea46a
#
_cell.length_a   1.000
_cell.length_b   1.000
_cell.length_c   1.000
_cell.angle_alpha   90.00
_cell.angle_beta   90.00
_cell.angle_gamma   90.00
#
_symmetry.space_group_name_H-M   'P 1'
#
loop_
_entity.id
_entity.type
_entity.pdbx_description
1 polymer ?
#
loop_
_entity_poly.entity_id
_entity_poly.type
_entity_poly.pdbx_seq_one_letter_code
_entity_poly.pdbx_strand_id
1 'polypeptide(L)'
;LDIDKAIQIIRETEEEAEVIPNLMIGFGIDQIQAEYVAEIKLRNINKEYILKRVNETAALQDEIADLEDTLNSPRRLKQILVDELRDSSREGYFKKIPPASLRMAADQKYKDGDGLSQTFETTNGAEIMFFTDRCQVYKTRLSEFEDTKASALGDYLPAKLSMDSGENVIYAVLPGPDYAGALLFFFANGKAARVDLTAYKTTSNRRKLTGAYSDKAPLACIRRLDTDCELAVYSTEPRALIFHTALLAPKTTRTTQGVAVMTLKPKYQLETVKALEDTPITNQSRY
;
A
#
# COMPACT_ATOMS: atom_id res chain seq x y z
N LEU A 1 -10.32 40.63 -1.12
CA LEU A 1 -10.06 41.85 -1.90
C LEU A 1 -11.37 42.63 -2.00
N ASP A 2 -11.36 43.90 -1.64
CA ASP A 2 -12.49 44.82 -1.81
C ASP A 2 -12.48 45.33 -3.25
N ILE A 3 -13.40 44.82 -4.08
CA ILE A 3 -13.44 45.11 -5.52
C ILE A 3 -13.87 46.54 -5.77
N ASP A 4 -14.80 47.08 -4.97
CA ASP A 4 -15.27 48.46 -5.12
C ASP A 4 -14.12 49.45 -4.87
N LYS A 5 -13.30 49.16 -3.84
CA LYS A 5 -12.10 49.91 -3.55
C LYS A 5 -11.05 49.84 -4.70
N ALA A 6 -10.89 48.66 -5.30
CA ALA A 6 -9.98 48.49 -6.44
C ALA A 6 -10.44 49.33 -7.65
N ILE A 7 -11.73 49.27 -7.98
CA ILE A 7 -12.33 50.05 -9.06
C ILE A 7 -12.18 51.56 -8.77
N GLN A 8 -12.40 51.97 -7.53
CA GLN A 8 -12.24 53.38 -7.13
C GLN A 8 -10.81 53.84 -7.33
N ILE A 9 -9.81 53.12 -6.85
CA ILE A 9 -8.40 53.46 -7.01
C ILE A 9 -8.05 53.59 -8.49
N ILE A 10 -8.46 52.64 -9.34
CA ILE A 10 -8.18 52.68 -10.77
C ILE A 10 -8.83 53.90 -11.44
N ARG A 11 -10.06 54.23 -11.05
CA ARG A 11 -10.79 55.38 -11.63
C ARG A 11 -10.26 56.74 -11.18
N GLU A 12 -9.71 56.85 -9.99
CA GLU A 12 -9.16 58.11 -9.42
C GLU A 12 -7.69 58.32 -9.82
N THR A 13 -7.01 57.34 -10.40
CA THR A 13 -5.65 57.45 -10.89
C THR A 13 -5.65 58.17 -12.23
N GLU A 14 -4.85 59.25 -12.33
CA GLU A 14 -4.79 60.07 -13.52
C GLU A 14 -3.90 59.48 -14.62
N GLU A 15 -2.76 58.87 -14.26
CA GLU A 15 -1.80 58.27 -15.20
C GLU A 15 -1.85 56.74 -15.13
N GLU A 16 -1.86 56.09 -16.31
CA GLU A 16 -1.88 54.62 -16.42
C GLU A 16 -0.70 53.96 -15.69
N ALA A 17 0.47 54.57 -15.73
CA ALA A 17 1.69 54.08 -15.07
C ALA A 17 1.58 54.02 -13.53
N GLU A 18 0.70 54.82 -12.93
CA GLU A 18 0.50 54.91 -11.48
C GLU A 18 -0.56 53.91 -10.96
N VAL A 19 -1.29 53.26 -11.84
CA VAL A 19 -2.37 52.33 -11.42
C VAL A 19 -1.81 51.21 -10.56
N ILE A 20 -0.71 50.59 -10.99
CA ILE A 20 -0.10 49.48 -10.22
C ILE A 20 0.46 49.95 -8.87
N PRO A 21 1.28 51.01 -8.81
CA PRO A 21 1.73 51.60 -7.54
C PRO A 21 0.60 51.96 -6.57
N ASN A 22 -0.48 52.56 -7.07
CA ASN A 22 -1.61 52.97 -6.25
C ASN A 22 -2.40 51.77 -5.70
N LEU A 23 -2.54 50.71 -6.48
CA LEU A 23 -3.11 49.44 -6.00
C LEU A 23 -2.23 48.80 -4.94
N MET A 24 -0.90 48.78 -5.13
CA MET A 24 0.03 48.26 -4.13
C MET A 24 -0.12 48.98 -2.78
N ILE A 25 -0.15 50.31 -2.81
CA ILE A 25 -0.30 51.16 -1.61
C ILE A 25 -1.69 50.94 -0.98
N GLY A 26 -2.74 50.97 -1.81
CA GLY A 26 -4.12 50.89 -1.35
C GLY A 26 -4.49 49.58 -0.68
N PHE A 27 -3.87 48.49 -1.08
CA PHE A 27 -4.15 47.16 -0.56
C PHE A 27 -3.01 46.53 0.25
N GLY A 28 -1.81 47.11 0.23
CA GLY A 28 -0.63 46.54 0.88
C GLY A 28 -0.18 45.21 0.22
N ILE A 29 -0.28 45.14 -1.11
CA ILE A 29 0.05 43.97 -1.93
C ILE A 29 1.32 44.23 -2.76
N ASP A 30 1.96 43.18 -3.24
CA ASP A 30 3.12 43.26 -4.12
C ASP A 30 2.72 43.59 -5.58
N GLN A 31 3.72 43.90 -6.40
CA GLN A 31 3.52 44.25 -7.79
C GLN A 31 2.79 43.23 -8.60
N ILE A 32 3.15 41.93 -8.44
CA ILE A 32 2.53 40.81 -9.19
C ILE A 32 1.05 40.70 -8.85
N GLN A 33 0.72 40.87 -7.58
CA GLN A 33 -0.66 40.87 -7.11
C GLN A 33 -1.45 42.07 -7.61
N ALA A 34 -0.83 43.26 -7.65
CA ALA A 34 -1.46 44.47 -8.15
C ALA A 34 -1.71 44.41 -9.67
N GLU A 35 -0.78 43.89 -10.45
CA GLU A 35 -0.95 43.59 -11.89
C GLU A 35 -2.13 42.65 -12.12
N TYR A 36 -2.18 41.57 -11.35
CA TYR A 36 -3.31 40.62 -11.44
C TYR A 36 -4.66 41.27 -11.13
N VAL A 37 -4.72 42.17 -10.13
CA VAL A 37 -5.95 42.91 -9.79
C VAL A 37 -6.36 43.82 -10.92
N ALA A 38 -5.42 44.56 -11.54
CA ALA A 38 -5.69 45.47 -12.64
C ALA A 38 -6.19 44.76 -13.91
N GLU A 39 -5.77 43.52 -14.13
CA GLU A 39 -6.16 42.73 -15.31
C GLU A 39 -7.45 41.90 -15.11
N ILE A 40 -8.09 41.94 -13.94
CA ILE A 40 -9.32 41.21 -13.70
C ILE A 40 -10.41 41.67 -14.65
N LYS A 41 -10.90 40.75 -15.48
CA LYS A 41 -12.03 41.02 -16.39
C LYS A 41 -13.32 41.21 -15.57
N LEU A 42 -14.09 42.25 -15.87
CA LEU A 42 -15.36 42.57 -15.18
C LEU A 42 -16.33 41.37 -15.10
N ARG A 43 -16.37 40.52 -16.12
CA ARG A 43 -17.19 39.29 -16.09
C ARG A 43 -16.78 38.33 -15.00
N ASN A 44 -15.56 38.42 -14.48
CA ASN A 44 -15.06 37.51 -13.42
C ASN A 44 -15.34 38.07 -12.01
N ILE A 45 -15.98 39.22 -11.89
CA ILE A 45 -16.34 39.88 -10.62
C ILE A 45 -17.74 39.41 -10.13
N ASN A 46 -18.40 38.49 -10.85
CA ASN A 46 -19.70 38.01 -10.39
C ASN A 46 -19.57 37.07 -9.17
N LYS A 47 -20.65 37.04 -8.36
CA LYS A 47 -20.70 36.30 -7.11
C LYS A 47 -20.40 34.80 -7.28
N GLU A 48 -20.85 34.21 -8.34
CA GLU A 48 -20.65 32.79 -8.65
C GLU A 48 -19.18 32.48 -8.91
N TYR A 49 -18.52 33.30 -9.74
CA TYR A 49 -17.09 33.13 -10.05
C TYR A 49 -16.23 33.30 -8.79
N ILE A 50 -16.52 34.30 -7.97
CA ILE A 50 -15.79 34.55 -6.72
C ILE A 50 -15.96 33.37 -5.76
N LEU A 51 -17.20 32.92 -5.55
CA LEU A 51 -17.46 31.76 -4.68
C LEU A 51 -16.75 30.50 -5.16
N LYS A 52 -16.74 30.26 -6.49
CA LYS A 52 -16.01 29.13 -7.08
C LYS A 52 -14.52 29.21 -6.75
N ARG A 53 -13.88 30.37 -6.92
CA ARG A 53 -12.46 30.56 -6.63
C ARG A 53 -12.12 30.45 -5.15
N VAL A 54 -12.97 30.95 -4.28
CA VAL A 54 -12.81 30.82 -2.82
C VAL A 54 -12.88 29.34 -2.42
N ASN A 55 -13.84 28.59 -2.96
CA ASN A 55 -13.99 27.17 -2.67
C ASN A 55 -12.79 26.34 -3.23
N GLU A 56 -12.31 26.67 -4.43
CA GLU A 56 -11.10 26.04 -5.00
C GLU A 56 -9.87 26.30 -4.12
N THR A 57 -9.72 27.52 -3.61
CA THR A 57 -8.59 27.89 -2.73
C THR A 57 -8.69 27.15 -1.38
N ALA A 58 -9.89 27.08 -0.81
CA ALA A 58 -10.13 26.34 0.44
C ALA A 58 -9.81 24.83 0.27
N ALA A 59 -10.28 24.24 -0.84
CA ALA A 59 -9.98 22.85 -1.14
C ALA A 59 -8.47 22.57 -1.29
N LEU A 60 -7.75 23.48 -1.96
CA LEU A 60 -6.28 23.36 -2.08
C LEU A 60 -5.56 23.53 -0.74
N GLN A 61 -6.05 24.41 0.13
CA GLN A 61 -5.50 24.57 1.48
C GLN A 61 -5.69 23.31 2.34
N ASP A 62 -6.87 22.69 2.25
CA ASP A 62 -7.15 21.42 2.93
C ASP A 62 -6.26 20.28 2.41
N GLU A 63 -6.04 20.23 1.08
CA GLU A 63 -5.14 19.25 0.46
C GLU A 63 -3.68 19.46 0.89
N ILE A 64 -3.21 20.71 0.95
CA ILE A 64 -1.85 21.03 1.45
C ILE A 64 -1.71 20.59 2.90
N ALA A 65 -2.68 20.89 3.77
CA ALA A 65 -2.64 20.51 5.17
C ALA A 65 -2.62 18.98 5.33
N ASP A 66 -3.40 18.25 4.53
CA ASP A 66 -3.42 16.79 4.52
C ASP A 66 -2.08 16.18 4.05
N LEU A 67 -1.48 16.76 3.01
CA LEU A 67 -0.17 16.35 2.52
C LEU A 67 0.95 16.65 3.53
N GLU A 68 0.92 17.79 4.19
CA GLU A 68 1.88 18.14 5.24
C GLU A 68 1.77 17.21 6.45
N ASP A 69 0.55 16.88 6.90
CA ASP A 69 0.31 15.91 7.97
C ASP A 69 0.83 14.52 7.56
N THR A 70 0.61 14.15 6.30
CA THR A 70 1.12 12.89 5.74
C THR A 70 2.65 12.83 5.75
N LEU A 71 3.33 13.90 5.34
CA LEU A 71 4.80 13.99 5.33
C LEU A 71 5.40 13.96 6.74
N ASN A 72 4.71 14.57 7.70
CA ASN A 72 5.16 14.64 9.09
C ASN A 72 4.83 13.39 9.91
N SER A 73 4.00 12.47 9.38
CA SER A 73 3.61 11.24 10.05
C SER A 73 4.16 10.00 9.35
N PRO A 74 5.29 9.43 9.83
CA PRO A 74 5.84 8.18 9.29
C PRO A 74 4.84 7.03 9.31
N ARG A 75 3.91 7.04 10.28
CA ARG A 75 2.83 6.05 10.39
C ARG A 75 1.81 6.20 9.25
N ARG A 76 1.43 7.43 8.92
CA ARG A 76 0.47 7.73 7.83
C ARG A 76 1.07 7.46 6.46
N LEU A 77 2.34 7.82 6.24
CA LEU A 77 3.12 7.45 5.05
C LEU A 77 3.18 5.94 4.87
N LYS A 78 3.48 5.21 5.96
CA LYS A 78 3.50 3.74 5.94
C LYS A 78 2.11 3.16 5.65
N GLN A 79 1.04 3.77 6.17
CA GLN A 79 -0.34 3.35 5.93
C GLN A 79 -0.76 3.56 4.48
N ILE A 80 -0.43 4.71 3.87
CA ILE A 80 -0.69 4.98 2.43
C ILE A 80 0.05 3.95 1.57
N LEU A 81 1.33 3.69 1.86
CA LEU A 81 2.09 2.64 1.18
C LEU A 81 1.44 1.26 1.34
N VAL A 82 0.91 0.94 2.52
CA VAL A 82 0.20 -0.33 2.79
C VAL A 82 -1.14 -0.40 2.07
N ASP A 83 -1.86 0.69 1.94
CA ASP A 83 -3.18 0.72 1.29
C ASP A 83 -3.05 0.67 -0.24
N GLU A 84 -2.05 1.33 -0.83
CA GLU A 84 -1.68 1.15 -2.24
C GLU A 84 -1.15 -0.27 -2.55
N LEU A 85 -0.61 -0.97 -1.56
CA LEU A 85 -0.10 -2.33 -1.65
C LEU A 85 -1.19 -3.42 -1.52
N ARG A 86 -2.43 -3.06 -1.24
CA ARG A 86 -3.52 -4.03 -0.97
C ARG A 86 -4.27 -4.53 -2.18
N ASP A 87 -4.18 -3.89 -3.33
CA ASP A 87 -4.78 -4.38 -4.56
C ASP A 87 -3.90 -5.48 -5.15
N SER A 88 -4.36 -6.72 -4.97
CA SER A 88 -3.59 -7.90 -5.30
C SER A 88 -3.54 -8.16 -6.80
N SER A 89 -2.34 -8.18 -7.34
CA SER A 89 -2.06 -8.75 -8.66
C SER A 89 -2.42 -10.25 -8.68
N ARG A 90 -3.37 -10.63 -9.51
CA ARG A 90 -3.70 -12.03 -9.80
C ARG A 90 -2.89 -12.59 -10.97
N GLU A 91 -2.16 -11.76 -11.67
CA GLU A 91 -1.49 -12.11 -12.94
C GLU A 91 -0.05 -12.63 -12.76
N GLY A 92 0.52 -12.56 -11.56
CA GLY A 92 1.83 -13.16 -11.25
C GLY A 92 3.02 -12.48 -11.92
N TYR A 93 3.02 -11.16 -12.05
CA TYR A 93 4.16 -10.38 -12.50
C TYR A 93 5.01 -9.90 -11.33
N PHE A 94 6.32 -9.90 -11.54
CA PHE A 94 7.29 -9.38 -10.58
C PHE A 94 8.17 -8.30 -11.22
N LYS A 95 8.39 -7.20 -10.51
CA LYS A 95 9.26 -6.10 -10.96
C LYS A 95 10.38 -5.89 -9.98
N LYS A 96 11.60 -5.80 -10.50
CA LYS A 96 12.74 -5.29 -9.77
C LYS A 96 13.09 -3.91 -10.30
N ILE A 97 12.82 -2.87 -9.51
CA ILE A 97 12.99 -1.47 -9.92
C ILE A 97 14.10 -0.84 -9.08
N PRO A 98 15.18 -0.33 -9.70
CA PRO A 98 16.19 0.44 -8.97
C PRO A 98 15.57 1.70 -8.36
N PRO A 99 15.98 2.11 -7.13
CA PRO A 99 15.41 3.29 -6.46
C PRO A 99 15.46 4.58 -7.28
N ALA A 100 16.51 4.75 -8.10
CA ALA A 100 16.63 5.90 -8.99
C ALA A 100 15.53 5.93 -10.06
N SER A 101 15.17 4.76 -10.62
CA SER A 101 14.10 4.64 -11.62
C SER A 101 12.71 4.84 -11.02
N LEU A 102 12.51 4.43 -9.76
CA LEU A 102 11.23 4.60 -9.06
C LEU A 102 10.94 6.08 -8.76
N ARG A 103 11.97 6.85 -8.34
CA ARG A 103 11.81 8.29 -8.05
C ARG A 103 11.49 9.15 -9.29
N MET A 104 11.83 8.69 -10.48
CA MET A 104 11.64 9.41 -11.74
C MET A 104 10.34 9.04 -12.45
N ALA A 105 9.59 8.07 -11.95
CA ALA A 105 8.38 7.57 -12.59
C ALA A 105 7.14 8.13 -11.88
N ALA A 106 6.25 8.77 -12.65
CA ALA A 106 4.96 9.24 -12.14
C ALA A 106 4.01 8.07 -11.81
N ASP A 107 4.01 7.02 -12.66
CA ASP A 107 3.11 5.87 -12.51
C ASP A 107 3.79 4.54 -12.82
N GLN A 108 3.33 3.48 -12.15
CA GLN A 108 3.71 2.11 -12.47
C GLN A 108 2.71 1.51 -13.47
N LYS A 109 3.23 0.75 -14.42
CA LYS A 109 2.39 0.05 -15.39
C LYS A 109 1.96 -1.31 -14.85
N TYR A 110 0.67 -1.58 -14.90
CA TYR A 110 0.04 -2.88 -14.64
C TYR A 110 -0.76 -3.32 -15.85
N LYS A 111 -1.21 -4.56 -15.88
CA LYS A 111 -2.23 -5.00 -16.84
C LYS A 111 -3.60 -4.46 -16.43
N ASP A 112 -4.53 -4.43 -17.39
CA ASP A 112 -5.90 -3.98 -17.11
C ASP A 112 -6.56 -4.88 -16.05
N GLY A 113 -7.02 -4.25 -14.97
CA GLY A 113 -7.63 -4.94 -13.84
C GLY A 113 -6.65 -5.57 -12.83
N ASP A 114 -5.34 -5.31 -13.00
CA ASP A 114 -4.29 -5.77 -12.09
C ASP A 114 -3.74 -4.62 -11.24
N GLY A 115 -3.09 -4.93 -10.13
CA GLY A 115 -2.56 -3.95 -9.18
C GLY A 115 -1.34 -4.46 -8.40
N LEU A 116 -0.87 -3.63 -7.50
CA LEU A 116 0.28 -3.93 -6.65
C LEU A 116 -0.15 -4.80 -5.46
N SER A 117 0.42 -6.00 -5.33
CA SER A 117 0.14 -6.93 -4.24
C SER A 117 1.10 -6.78 -3.07
N GLN A 118 2.39 -6.76 -3.33
CA GLN A 118 3.44 -6.67 -2.31
C GLN A 118 4.64 -5.86 -2.81
N THR A 119 5.31 -5.14 -1.91
CA THR A 119 6.56 -4.41 -2.20
C THR A 119 7.61 -4.75 -1.14
N PHE A 120 8.86 -4.85 -1.59
CA PHE A 120 10.00 -5.10 -0.73
C PHE A 120 11.14 -4.13 -1.07
N GLU A 121 11.80 -3.62 -0.04
CA GLU A 121 13.08 -2.96 -0.17
C GLU A 121 14.18 -3.91 0.31
N THR A 122 15.14 -4.21 -0.57
CA THR A 122 16.21 -5.16 -0.26
C THR A 122 17.39 -5.03 -1.21
N THR A 123 18.39 -5.87 -1.03
CA THR A 123 19.59 -5.92 -1.88
C THR A 123 19.43 -6.93 -3.00
N ASN A 124 20.16 -6.72 -4.10
CA ASN A 124 20.14 -7.59 -5.28
C ASN A 124 20.56 -9.05 -5.00
N GLY A 125 21.36 -9.28 -3.96
CA GLY A 125 21.78 -10.63 -3.54
C GLY A 125 20.79 -11.37 -2.65
N ALA A 126 19.70 -10.73 -2.23
CA ALA A 126 18.72 -11.33 -1.34
C ALA A 126 17.98 -12.49 -2.00
N GLU A 127 17.64 -13.50 -1.19
CA GLU A 127 16.77 -14.59 -1.60
C GLU A 127 15.30 -14.18 -1.42
N ILE A 128 14.44 -14.59 -2.35
CA ILE A 128 13.00 -14.42 -2.29
C ILE A 128 12.31 -15.77 -2.46
N MET A 129 11.22 -15.96 -1.75
CA MET A 129 10.37 -17.15 -1.80
C MET A 129 8.97 -16.76 -2.26
N PHE A 130 8.46 -17.46 -3.29
CA PHE A 130 7.12 -17.27 -3.85
C PHE A 130 6.26 -18.49 -3.50
N PHE A 131 5.24 -18.29 -2.68
CA PHE A 131 4.27 -19.31 -2.30
C PHE A 131 3.13 -19.35 -3.31
N THR A 132 2.66 -20.55 -3.64
CA THR A 132 1.62 -20.76 -4.65
C THR A 132 0.37 -21.41 -4.08
N ASP A 133 -0.73 -21.30 -4.81
CA ASP A 133 -2.03 -21.90 -4.51
C ASP A 133 -2.02 -23.45 -4.49
N ARG A 134 -0.92 -24.08 -4.95
CA ARG A 134 -0.73 -25.54 -4.94
C ARG A 134 0.17 -26.06 -3.84
N CYS A 135 0.23 -25.34 -2.72
CA CYS A 135 1.06 -25.71 -1.56
C CYS A 135 2.54 -25.92 -1.91
N GLN A 136 3.04 -25.11 -2.83
CA GLN A 136 4.43 -25.12 -3.25
C GLN A 136 5.09 -23.77 -2.93
N VAL A 137 6.42 -23.77 -2.84
CA VAL A 137 7.19 -22.54 -2.75
C VAL A 137 8.39 -22.61 -3.70
N TYR A 138 8.56 -21.53 -4.46
CA TYR A 138 9.69 -21.35 -5.36
C TYR A 138 10.68 -20.38 -4.73
N LYS A 139 11.95 -20.77 -4.72
CA LYS A 139 13.06 -20.01 -4.15
C LYS A 139 13.99 -19.54 -5.26
N THR A 140 14.34 -18.27 -5.24
CA THR A 140 15.27 -17.69 -6.21
C THR A 140 15.98 -16.49 -5.59
N ARG A 141 17.00 -15.98 -6.25
CA ARG A 141 17.67 -14.75 -5.86
C ARG A 141 17.19 -13.59 -6.70
N LEU A 142 17.12 -12.41 -6.11
CA LEU A 142 16.74 -11.20 -6.83
C LEU A 142 17.70 -10.84 -7.97
N SER A 143 18.95 -11.30 -7.90
CA SER A 143 19.92 -11.17 -9.00
C SER A 143 19.52 -11.93 -10.28
N GLU A 144 18.60 -12.89 -10.20
CA GLU A 144 18.10 -13.63 -11.37
C GLU A 144 17.03 -12.84 -12.15
N PHE A 145 16.51 -11.76 -11.57
CA PHE A 145 15.59 -10.84 -12.21
C PHE A 145 16.32 -9.63 -12.77
N GLU A 146 15.94 -9.20 -13.94
CA GLU A 146 16.50 -8.01 -14.55
C GLU A 146 15.93 -6.73 -13.92
N ASP A 147 16.76 -5.68 -13.90
CA ASP A 147 16.31 -4.36 -13.48
C ASP A 147 15.33 -3.80 -14.51
N THR A 148 14.14 -3.42 -14.07
CA THR A 148 13.07 -2.92 -14.94
C THR A 148 12.74 -1.47 -14.63
N LYS A 149 12.11 -0.79 -15.59
CA LYS A 149 11.52 0.53 -15.38
C LYS A 149 10.11 0.38 -14.80
N ALA A 150 9.64 1.38 -14.06
CA ALA A 150 8.26 1.41 -13.54
C ALA A 150 7.21 1.25 -14.66
N SER A 151 7.50 1.77 -15.87
CA SER A 151 6.64 1.65 -17.05
C SER A 151 6.62 0.26 -17.73
N ALA A 152 7.45 -0.69 -17.27
CA ALA A 152 7.46 -2.07 -17.79
C ALA A 152 6.55 -2.96 -16.96
N LEU A 153 6.08 -4.09 -17.52
CA LEU A 153 5.28 -5.08 -16.79
C LEU A 153 6.12 -5.92 -15.81
N GLY A 154 7.40 -6.08 -16.09
CA GLY A 154 8.30 -6.96 -15.32
C GLY A 154 8.33 -8.40 -15.82
N ASP A 155 8.90 -9.30 -15.00
CA ASP A 155 9.02 -10.73 -15.30
C ASP A 155 7.72 -11.47 -14.94
N TYR A 156 7.22 -12.29 -15.87
CA TYR A 156 6.08 -13.17 -15.61
C TYR A 156 6.56 -14.39 -14.82
N LEU A 157 6.19 -14.48 -13.55
CA LEU A 157 6.69 -15.46 -12.59
C LEU A 157 6.47 -16.92 -13.00
N PRO A 158 5.30 -17.34 -13.53
CA PRO A 158 5.11 -18.72 -13.97
C PRO A 158 6.14 -19.16 -14.99
N ALA A 159 6.46 -18.32 -15.97
CA ALA A 159 7.49 -18.63 -16.97
C ALA A 159 8.90 -18.55 -16.39
N LYS A 160 9.20 -17.50 -15.60
CA LYS A 160 10.54 -17.27 -15.03
C LYS A 160 10.96 -18.37 -14.05
N LEU A 161 10.02 -18.87 -13.26
CA LEU A 161 10.25 -19.89 -12.23
C LEU A 161 9.95 -21.32 -12.72
N SER A 162 9.52 -21.49 -13.99
CA SER A 162 9.10 -22.77 -14.55
C SER A 162 8.04 -23.45 -13.66
N MET A 163 6.99 -22.70 -13.33
CA MET A 163 5.91 -23.17 -12.49
C MET A 163 5.01 -24.17 -13.22
N ASP A 164 4.28 -24.97 -12.48
CA ASP A 164 3.34 -25.92 -13.07
C ASP A 164 2.18 -25.19 -13.75
N SER A 165 1.58 -25.80 -14.79
CA SER A 165 0.49 -25.17 -15.53
C SER A 165 -0.71 -24.84 -14.63
N GLY A 166 -1.19 -23.60 -14.67
CA GLY A 166 -2.31 -23.12 -13.85
C GLY A 166 -2.00 -22.96 -12.37
N GLU A 167 -0.75 -22.87 -11.99
CA GLU A 167 -0.29 -22.54 -10.64
C GLU A 167 -0.11 -21.02 -10.53
N ASN A 168 -0.60 -20.42 -9.44
CA ASN A 168 -0.55 -18.99 -9.22
C ASN A 168 0.23 -18.65 -7.95
N VAL A 169 1.03 -17.58 -8.00
CA VAL A 169 1.68 -17.03 -6.81
C VAL A 169 0.64 -16.29 -5.96
N ILE A 170 0.62 -16.62 -4.68
CA ILE A 170 -0.33 -16.03 -3.71
C ILE A 170 0.37 -15.19 -2.64
N TYR A 171 1.67 -15.40 -2.43
CA TYR A 171 2.43 -14.66 -1.44
C TYR A 171 3.92 -14.71 -1.73
N ALA A 172 4.61 -13.60 -1.51
CA ALA A 172 6.06 -13.54 -1.58
C ALA A 172 6.66 -13.15 -0.22
N VAL A 173 7.88 -13.63 0.06
CA VAL A 173 8.58 -13.28 1.28
C VAL A 173 10.10 -13.29 1.08
N LEU A 174 10.78 -12.33 1.72
CA LEU A 174 12.22 -12.30 1.86
C LEU A 174 12.60 -12.99 3.18
N PRO A 175 13.19 -14.19 3.17
CA PRO A 175 13.50 -14.90 4.42
C PRO A 175 14.62 -14.24 5.23
N GLY A 176 15.41 -13.37 4.59
CA GLY A 176 16.64 -12.86 5.17
C GLY A 176 17.76 -13.90 5.24
N PRO A 177 19.00 -13.51 5.59
CA PRO A 177 20.17 -14.42 5.59
C PRO A 177 20.03 -15.55 6.62
N ASP A 178 19.42 -15.27 7.76
CA ASP A 178 19.31 -16.20 8.89
C ASP A 178 17.99 -16.97 8.91
N TYR A 179 17.04 -16.65 8.02
CA TYR A 179 15.68 -17.20 8.04
C TYR A 179 15.00 -16.98 9.39
N ALA A 180 15.21 -15.79 9.98
CA ALA A 180 14.59 -15.41 11.24
C ALA A 180 13.11 -15.09 11.06
N GLY A 181 12.32 -15.34 12.12
CA GLY A 181 10.88 -15.12 12.14
C GLY A 181 10.10 -16.36 11.69
N ALA A 182 8.81 -16.18 11.47
CA ALA A 182 7.89 -17.24 11.12
C ALA A 182 6.90 -16.80 10.02
N LEU A 183 6.23 -17.77 9.42
CA LEU A 183 5.06 -17.58 8.60
C LEU A 183 3.82 -18.08 9.33
N LEU A 184 2.77 -17.29 9.30
CA LEU A 184 1.45 -17.68 9.76
C LEU A 184 0.59 -18.04 8.55
N PHE A 185 0.05 -19.24 8.57
CA PHE A 185 -0.90 -19.74 7.58
C PHE A 185 -2.27 -19.82 8.21
N PHE A 186 -3.22 -19.11 7.64
CA PHE A 186 -4.60 -19.13 8.07
C PHE A 186 -5.44 -19.89 7.05
N PHE A 187 -6.21 -20.86 7.54
CA PHE A 187 -7.01 -21.74 6.68
C PHE A 187 -8.49 -21.41 6.79
N ALA A 188 -9.23 -21.62 5.71
CA ALA A 188 -10.67 -21.37 5.63
C ALA A 188 -11.49 -22.05 6.74
N ASN A 189 -11.00 -23.16 7.29
CA ASN A 189 -11.64 -23.89 8.39
C ASN A 189 -11.41 -23.27 9.79
N GLY A 190 -10.86 -22.06 9.89
CA GLY A 190 -10.62 -21.37 11.14
C GLY A 190 -9.38 -21.83 11.91
N LYS A 191 -8.51 -22.62 11.29
CA LYS A 191 -7.23 -23.00 11.89
C LYS A 191 -6.12 -22.05 11.46
N ALA A 192 -5.10 -21.93 12.31
CA ALA A 192 -3.86 -21.21 12.00
C ALA A 192 -2.64 -22.06 12.36
N ALA A 193 -1.61 -21.99 11.52
CA ALA A 193 -0.32 -22.64 11.75
C ALA A 193 0.79 -21.57 11.77
N ARG A 194 1.69 -21.65 12.75
CA ARG A 194 2.93 -20.87 12.80
C ARG A 194 4.08 -21.79 12.41
N VAL A 195 4.75 -21.46 11.31
CA VAL A 195 5.87 -22.24 10.78
C VAL A 195 7.12 -21.35 10.78
N ASP A 196 8.18 -21.82 11.40
CA ASP A 196 9.45 -21.10 11.41
C ASP A 196 10.01 -20.99 10.00
N LEU A 197 10.55 -19.82 9.63
CA LEU A 197 11.18 -19.62 8.33
C LEU A 197 12.34 -20.57 8.09
N THR A 198 13.03 -21.01 9.14
CA THR A 198 14.11 -22.03 9.06
C THR A 198 13.64 -23.35 8.44
N ALA A 199 12.34 -23.68 8.51
CA ALA A 199 11.77 -24.87 7.87
C ALA A 199 11.89 -24.84 6.33
N TYR A 200 12.09 -23.67 5.74
CA TYR A 200 12.29 -23.47 4.29
C TYR A 200 13.76 -23.36 3.90
N LYS A 201 14.68 -23.33 4.86
CA LYS A 201 16.12 -23.33 4.59
C LYS A 201 16.53 -24.68 4.05
N THR A 202 17.24 -24.69 2.92
CA THR A 202 17.73 -25.91 2.29
C THR A 202 19.23 -25.86 2.16
N THR A 203 19.89 -27.00 2.35
CA THR A 203 21.36 -27.16 2.17
C THR A 203 21.77 -27.22 0.70
N SER A 204 20.83 -27.52 -0.19
CA SER A 204 21.03 -27.57 -1.64
C SER A 204 20.23 -26.46 -2.33
N ASN A 205 20.67 -26.01 -3.50
CA ASN A 205 19.99 -25.01 -4.34
C ASN A 205 18.66 -25.56 -4.92
N ARG A 206 17.78 -26.05 -4.06
CA ARG A 206 16.43 -26.46 -4.50
C ARG A 206 15.61 -25.23 -4.77
N ARG A 207 15.26 -25.02 -6.03
CA ARG A 207 14.40 -23.91 -6.45
C ARG A 207 12.92 -24.13 -6.08
N LYS A 208 12.46 -25.38 -6.02
CA LYS A 208 11.07 -25.75 -5.75
C LYS A 208 10.98 -26.67 -4.54
N LEU A 209 10.11 -26.33 -3.59
CA LEU A 209 9.75 -27.17 -2.45
C LEU A 209 8.27 -27.46 -2.48
N THR A 210 7.90 -28.73 -2.49
CA THR A 210 6.53 -29.21 -2.34
C THR A 210 6.16 -29.28 -0.87
N GLY A 211 4.85 -29.25 -0.56
CA GLY A 211 4.37 -29.24 0.83
C GLY A 211 4.88 -28.00 1.59
N ALA A 212 4.71 -26.83 1.00
CA ALA A 212 5.10 -25.56 1.61
C ALA A 212 4.19 -25.18 2.78
N TYR A 213 2.96 -25.63 2.77
CA TYR A 213 1.97 -25.54 3.84
C TYR A 213 0.96 -26.68 3.73
N SER A 214 0.03 -26.78 4.67
CA SER A 214 -0.96 -27.88 4.69
C SER A 214 -1.97 -27.76 3.55
N ASP A 215 -2.24 -28.88 2.91
CA ASP A 215 -3.26 -29.08 1.85
C ASP A 215 -4.64 -29.52 2.39
N LYS A 216 -4.78 -29.68 3.72
CA LYS A 216 -5.99 -30.26 4.36
C LYS A 216 -7.18 -29.31 4.39
N ALA A 217 -6.97 -28.03 4.17
CA ALA A 217 -8.03 -27.03 4.05
C ALA A 217 -7.56 -25.91 3.12
N PRO A 218 -8.49 -25.22 2.43
CA PRO A 218 -8.15 -24.06 1.63
C PRO A 218 -7.43 -23.01 2.46
N LEU A 219 -6.38 -22.42 1.89
CA LEU A 219 -5.64 -21.33 2.50
C LEU A 219 -6.45 -20.04 2.36
N ALA A 220 -6.62 -19.29 3.43
CA ALA A 220 -7.26 -17.98 3.42
C ALA A 220 -6.22 -16.87 3.26
N CYS A 221 -5.15 -16.90 4.05
CA CYS A 221 -4.03 -15.95 3.88
C CYS A 221 -2.72 -16.46 4.50
N ILE A 222 -1.62 -15.84 4.07
CA ILE A 222 -0.28 -15.99 4.64
C ILE A 222 0.15 -14.63 5.22
N ARG A 223 0.81 -14.64 6.37
CA ARG A 223 1.44 -13.45 6.95
C ARG A 223 2.84 -13.76 7.47
N ARG A 224 3.76 -12.83 7.27
CA ARG A 224 5.06 -12.88 7.93
C ARG A 224 4.91 -12.39 9.37
N LEU A 225 5.59 -13.06 10.27
CA LEU A 225 5.68 -12.71 11.68
C LEU A 225 7.14 -12.59 12.09
N ASP A 226 7.58 -11.38 12.36
CA ASP A 226 8.93 -11.08 12.88
C ASP A 226 8.91 -10.98 14.40
N THR A 227 7.86 -10.38 14.96
CA THR A 227 7.61 -10.24 16.40
C THR A 227 6.16 -10.58 16.72
N ASP A 228 5.91 -11.14 17.88
CA ASP A 228 4.55 -11.46 18.32
C ASP A 228 3.69 -10.20 18.42
N CYS A 229 2.46 -10.29 17.95
CA CYS A 229 1.50 -9.19 17.90
C CYS A 229 0.06 -9.68 18.04
N GLU A 230 -0.87 -8.74 18.18
CA GLU A 230 -2.30 -9.02 18.17
C GLU A 230 -2.84 -8.98 16.73
N LEU A 231 -3.62 -9.98 16.38
CA LEU A 231 -4.28 -10.10 15.08
C LEU A 231 -5.79 -10.17 15.25
N ALA A 232 -6.49 -9.50 14.35
CA ALA A 232 -7.93 -9.60 14.18
C ALA A 232 -8.24 -10.52 13.00
N VAL A 233 -8.95 -11.60 13.27
CA VAL A 233 -9.39 -12.62 12.32
C VAL A 233 -10.85 -12.41 12.00
N TYR A 234 -11.19 -12.31 10.73
CA TYR A 234 -12.56 -12.10 10.24
C TYR A 234 -13.05 -13.34 9.51
N SER A 235 -14.34 -13.64 9.68
CA SER A 235 -15.01 -14.71 8.96
C SER A 235 -16.11 -14.17 8.06
N THR A 236 -16.58 -14.98 7.12
CA THR A 236 -17.77 -14.70 6.30
C THR A 236 -19.06 -14.61 7.13
N GLU A 237 -19.12 -15.17 8.33
CA GLU A 237 -20.07 -14.75 9.38
C GLU A 237 -19.61 -13.39 9.89
N PRO A 238 -20.49 -12.40 10.15
CA PRO A 238 -20.08 -11.10 10.66
C PRO A 238 -19.54 -11.20 12.11
N ARG A 239 -18.44 -11.89 12.26
CA ARG A 239 -17.68 -12.11 13.50
C ARG A 239 -16.22 -11.82 13.29
N ALA A 240 -15.62 -11.17 14.27
CA ALA A 240 -14.18 -11.03 14.38
C ALA A 240 -13.70 -11.65 15.69
N LEU A 241 -12.46 -12.12 15.69
CA LEU A 241 -11.77 -12.60 16.87
C LEU A 241 -10.41 -11.91 16.96
N ILE A 242 -10.06 -11.40 18.13
CA ILE A 242 -8.72 -10.90 18.39
C ILE A 242 -7.96 -11.95 19.20
N PHE A 243 -6.72 -12.24 18.79
CA PHE A 243 -5.83 -13.10 19.55
C PHE A 243 -4.38 -12.68 19.40
N HIS A 244 -3.57 -13.00 20.40
CA HIS A 244 -2.14 -12.74 20.39
C HIS A 244 -1.38 -13.92 19.76
N THR A 245 -0.47 -13.63 18.81
CA THR A 245 0.25 -14.65 18.02
C THR A 245 1.13 -15.58 18.85
N ALA A 246 1.55 -15.17 20.05
CA ALA A 246 2.28 -16.02 20.99
C ALA A 246 1.51 -17.29 21.41
N LEU A 247 0.18 -17.30 21.26
CA LEU A 247 -0.66 -18.50 21.51
C LEU A 247 -0.45 -19.59 20.45
N LEU A 248 0.14 -19.26 19.31
CA LEU A 248 0.49 -20.19 18.25
C LEU A 248 1.92 -20.70 18.47
N ALA A 249 2.05 -21.94 18.96
CA ALA A 249 3.35 -22.57 19.12
C ALA A 249 4.05 -22.71 17.74
N PRO A 250 5.31 -22.28 17.60
CA PRO A 250 6.07 -22.40 16.35
C PRO A 250 6.29 -23.90 16.01
N LYS A 251 6.26 -24.21 14.72
CA LYS A 251 6.50 -25.54 14.18
C LYS A 251 7.59 -25.49 13.11
N THR A 252 8.39 -26.52 13.07
CA THR A 252 9.36 -26.76 11.99
C THR A 252 8.80 -27.60 10.84
N THR A 253 7.64 -28.22 11.06
CA THR A 253 6.93 -29.00 10.03
C THR A 253 6.05 -28.09 9.20
N ARG A 254 6.39 -27.91 7.91
CA ARG A 254 5.68 -27.02 6.97
C ARG A 254 4.20 -27.41 6.77
N THR A 255 3.91 -28.70 6.66
CA THR A 255 2.57 -29.24 6.38
C THR A 255 1.67 -29.36 7.61
N THR A 256 2.03 -28.70 8.72
CA THR A 256 1.20 -28.69 9.92
C THR A 256 -0.18 -28.08 9.64
N GLN A 257 -1.24 -28.73 10.14
CA GLN A 257 -2.62 -28.22 10.00
C GLN A 257 -2.92 -27.04 10.94
N GLY A 258 -2.01 -26.76 11.88
CA GLY A 258 -2.21 -25.73 12.89
C GLY A 258 -3.24 -26.10 13.96
N VAL A 259 -3.65 -25.08 14.69
CA VAL A 259 -4.64 -25.15 15.78
C VAL A 259 -5.85 -24.30 15.43
N ALA A 260 -7.01 -24.63 16.01
CA ALA A 260 -8.21 -23.83 15.84
C ALA A 260 -8.04 -22.49 16.56
N VAL A 261 -8.09 -21.39 15.81
CA VAL A 261 -8.11 -20.02 16.35
C VAL A 261 -9.53 -19.46 16.35
N MET A 262 -10.37 -19.90 15.43
CA MET A 262 -11.77 -19.51 15.37
C MET A 262 -12.65 -20.72 15.09
N THR A 263 -13.64 -20.96 15.94
CA THR A 263 -14.65 -22.01 15.69
C THR A 263 -15.71 -21.44 14.75
N LEU A 264 -15.85 -22.07 13.59
CA LEU A 264 -16.78 -21.66 12.54
C LEU A 264 -17.92 -22.68 12.39
N LYS A 265 -19.13 -22.20 12.09
CA LYS A 265 -20.22 -23.07 11.66
C LYS A 265 -19.97 -23.57 10.23
N PRO A 266 -20.52 -24.74 9.82
CA PRO A 266 -20.13 -25.43 8.57
C PRO A 266 -20.21 -24.59 7.27
N LYS A 267 -21.09 -23.57 7.23
CA LYS A 267 -21.28 -22.72 6.04
C LYS A 267 -20.40 -21.47 6.01
N TYR A 268 -19.63 -21.22 7.07
CA TYR A 268 -18.79 -20.04 7.17
C TYR A 268 -17.31 -20.39 7.10
N GLN A 269 -16.51 -19.46 6.63
CA GLN A 269 -15.08 -19.62 6.44
C GLN A 269 -14.33 -18.43 7.05
N LEU A 270 -13.07 -18.64 7.43
CA LEU A 270 -12.14 -17.58 7.70
C LEU A 270 -11.83 -16.87 6.38
N GLU A 271 -11.96 -15.55 6.37
CA GLU A 271 -11.87 -14.76 5.15
C GLU A 271 -10.59 -13.93 5.11
N THR A 272 -10.33 -13.17 6.17
CA THR A 272 -9.17 -12.27 6.21
C THR A 272 -8.61 -12.11 7.61
N VAL A 273 -7.34 -11.72 7.68
CA VAL A 273 -6.62 -11.44 8.92
C VAL A 273 -5.88 -10.12 8.79
N LYS A 274 -6.05 -9.25 9.78
CA LYS A 274 -5.40 -7.93 9.85
C LYS A 274 -4.60 -7.81 11.13
N ALA A 275 -3.55 -7.00 11.13
CA ALA A 275 -2.98 -6.56 12.39
C ALA A 275 -4.02 -5.74 13.16
N LEU A 276 -4.07 -5.85 14.48
CA LEU A 276 -5.10 -5.14 15.26
C LEU A 276 -5.01 -3.63 15.07
N GLU A 277 -3.78 -3.11 14.95
CA GLU A 277 -3.49 -1.70 14.69
C GLU A 277 -4.06 -1.19 13.34
N ASP A 278 -4.28 -2.11 12.37
CA ASP A 278 -4.86 -1.81 11.05
C ASP A 278 -6.40 -1.91 11.04
N THR A 279 -7.03 -2.05 12.21
CA THR A 279 -8.47 -2.22 12.31
C THR A 279 -9.13 -1.05 13.04
N PRO A 280 -10.42 -0.75 12.76
CA PRO A 280 -11.16 0.27 13.50
C PRO A 280 -11.62 -0.21 14.89
N ILE A 281 -11.13 -1.35 15.39
CA ILE A 281 -11.57 -1.94 16.65
C ILE A 281 -10.97 -1.15 17.82
N THR A 282 -11.81 -0.42 18.53
CA THR A 282 -11.43 0.37 19.71
C THR A 282 -11.71 -0.33 21.04
N ASN A 283 -12.70 -1.21 21.08
CA ASN A 283 -13.10 -1.95 22.28
C ASN A 283 -12.82 -3.44 22.09
N GLN A 284 -11.65 -3.88 22.55
CA GLN A 284 -11.17 -5.26 22.39
C GLN A 284 -11.95 -6.29 23.21
N SER A 285 -12.62 -5.88 24.29
CA SER A 285 -13.33 -6.79 25.21
C SER A 285 -14.59 -7.44 24.59
N ARG A 286 -14.97 -7.06 23.38
CA ARG A 286 -16.10 -7.63 22.64
C ARG A 286 -15.72 -8.65 21.58
N TYR A 287 -14.42 -8.92 21.39
CA TYR A 287 -13.91 -9.75 20.30
C TYR A 287 -13.01 -10.88 20.78
#